data_bc82e1f8f3340498986887eec0fae960
#
_entry.id   bc82e1f8f3340498986887eec0fae960
#
_cell.length_a   1.000
_cell.length_b   1.000
_cell.length_c   1.000
_cell.angle_alpha   90.00
_cell.angle_beta   90.00
_cell.angle_gamma   90.00
#
_symmetry.space_group_name_H-M   'P 1'
#
loop_
_entity.id
_entity.type
_entity.pdbx_description
1 polymer ?
#
loop_
_entity_poly.entity_id
_entity_poly.type
_entity_poly.pdbx_seq_one_letter_code
_entity_poly.pdbx_strand_id
1 'polypeptide(L)'
;MTVSTPIVSFGAGNLGRRIARAIHPVLICDSNPSLWGRAIEGTPVESPKTAVQRYPDATFVVAIWNPSRTEGTKELMNHLRSLGVRNVISFAALLPKYGDLLLPHLLWERPDYYGQYQEEIGRTRALLDTAGQQEFDRQIRLRMGDFSDQVVDSGVTYFPADLFHLSRNEVFVDCGAYDGDTIAAFRKVTGDHFDRIIAFEPDPKNYAALKSAVNGDPRIVLQPYATSARRETLRFVAGDGVGSRVSSTGTCEIESITLDEALDGIAPTYIKFDIEGSEPDALKGGRETISRHRPKMAVCLYHAPDHLWSIPLRLNELLPNSRFTLRTYYADGFDCVCYCIPR
;
A
#
# COMPACT_ATOMS: atom_id res chain seq x y z
N MET A 1 -34.12 20.90 16.33
CA MET A 1 -33.35 19.65 16.29
C MET A 1 -33.10 19.34 14.82
N THR A 2 -31.92 19.63 14.31
CA THR A 2 -31.51 19.21 12.97
C THR A 2 -31.35 17.69 13.01
N VAL A 3 -32.29 16.94 12.46
CA VAL A 3 -32.13 15.49 12.27
C VAL A 3 -30.93 15.30 11.37
N SER A 4 -29.82 14.80 11.93
CA SER A 4 -28.65 14.48 11.11
C SER A 4 -29.03 13.40 10.12
N THR A 5 -28.72 13.61 8.84
CA THR A 5 -28.97 12.62 7.78
C THR A 5 -28.37 11.27 8.19
N PRO A 6 -29.16 10.17 8.17
CA PRO A 6 -28.66 8.86 8.55
C PRO A 6 -27.51 8.44 7.63
N ILE A 7 -26.53 7.72 8.18
CA ILE A 7 -25.39 7.18 7.45
C ILE A 7 -25.61 5.68 7.23
N VAL A 8 -25.43 5.23 5.98
CA VAL A 8 -25.34 3.81 5.60
C VAL A 8 -23.91 3.53 5.12
N SER A 9 -23.24 2.52 5.69
CA SER A 9 -21.93 2.08 5.22
C SER A 9 -22.08 1.06 4.11
N PHE A 10 -21.42 1.26 2.97
CA PHE A 10 -21.33 0.26 1.90
C PHE A 10 -19.99 -0.46 1.97
N GLY A 11 -20.05 -1.72 2.39
CA GLY A 11 -18.93 -2.60 2.65
C GLY A 11 -18.85 -3.03 4.13
N ALA A 12 -18.72 -4.33 4.35
CA ALA A 12 -18.67 -4.98 5.66
C ALA A 12 -17.27 -5.49 6.04
N GLY A 13 -16.26 -5.16 5.23
CA GLY A 13 -14.85 -5.49 5.47
C GLY A 13 -14.21 -4.67 6.60
N ASN A 14 -12.89 -4.66 6.67
CA ASN A 14 -12.13 -4.00 7.74
C ASN A 14 -12.48 -2.51 7.89
N LEU A 15 -12.56 -1.78 6.79
CA LEU A 15 -12.92 -0.37 6.80
C LEU A 15 -14.37 -0.14 7.25
N GLY A 16 -15.32 -0.96 6.76
CA GLY A 16 -16.72 -0.90 7.19
C GLY A 16 -16.91 -1.20 8.67
N ARG A 17 -16.19 -2.19 9.23
CA ARG A 17 -16.17 -2.48 10.67
C ARG A 17 -15.63 -1.31 11.48
N ARG A 18 -14.57 -0.65 10.98
CA ARG A 18 -14.00 0.54 11.62
C ARG A 18 -14.99 1.69 11.66
N ILE A 19 -15.68 1.95 10.55
CA ILE A 19 -16.77 2.94 10.50
C ILE A 19 -17.91 2.57 11.47
N ALA A 20 -18.31 1.30 11.51
CA ALA A 20 -19.37 0.85 12.40
C ALA A 20 -19.05 1.12 13.86
N ARG A 21 -17.83 0.84 14.32
CA ARG A 21 -17.38 1.14 15.69
C ARG A 21 -17.32 2.63 15.98
N ALA A 22 -16.86 3.44 15.01
CA ALA A 22 -16.55 4.84 15.23
C ALA A 22 -17.76 5.76 15.17
N ILE A 23 -18.71 5.53 14.25
CA ILE A 23 -19.80 6.46 13.96
C ILE A 23 -21.19 5.83 14.00
N HIS A 24 -21.30 4.52 14.27
CA HIS A 24 -22.56 3.79 14.44
C HIS A 24 -23.57 4.08 13.31
N PRO A 25 -23.30 3.72 12.04
CA PRO A 25 -24.24 3.91 10.94
C PRO A 25 -25.56 3.15 11.23
N VAL A 26 -26.65 3.62 10.66
CA VAL A 26 -27.97 2.97 10.84
C VAL A 26 -28.03 1.60 10.20
N LEU A 27 -27.16 1.36 9.19
CA LEU A 27 -27.09 0.11 8.43
C LEU A 27 -25.71 -0.03 7.79
N ILE A 28 -25.24 -1.27 7.66
CA ILE A 28 -24.21 -1.66 6.71
C ILE A 28 -24.89 -2.34 5.53
N CYS A 29 -24.54 -2.01 4.30
CA CYS A 29 -24.93 -2.83 3.17
C CYS A 29 -23.69 -3.45 2.50
N ASP A 30 -23.86 -4.69 2.03
CA ASP A 30 -22.78 -5.44 1.40
C ASP A 30 -23.31 -6.30 0.28
N SER A 31 -22.49 -6.49 -0.77
CA SER A 31 -22.86 -7.32 -1.93
C SER A 31 -22.76 -8.83 -1.62
N ASN A 32 -22.14 -9.23 -0.51
CA ASN A 32 -22.01 -10.62 -0.12
C ASN A 32 -23.27 -11.13 0.61
N PRO A 33 -24.09 -12.01 0.00
CA PRO A 33 -25.34 -12.47 0.61
C PRO A 33 -25.15 -13.24 1.92
N SER A 34 -23.97 -13.81 2.16
CA SER A 34 -23.69 -14.57 3.37
C SER A 34 -23.65 -13.71 4.65
N LEU A 35 -23.56 -12.39 4.48
CA LEU A 35 -23.53 -11.41 5.58
C LEU A 35 -24.92 -10.83 5.90
N TRP A 36 -25.89 -10.98 5.01
CA TRP A 36 -27.23 -10.38 5.21
C TRP A 36 -27.96 -10.99 6.38
N GLY A 37 -28.70 -10.16 7.13
CA GLY A 37 -29.40 -10.54 8.35
C GLY A 37 -28.49 -10.70 9.57
N ARG A 38 -27.17 -10.54 9.42
CA ARG A 38 -26.23 -10.52 10.54
C ARG A 38 -26.06 -9.10 11.08
N ALA A 39 -25.41 -8.98 12.22
CA ALA A 39 -24.93 -7.71 12.75
C ALA A 39 -23.39 -7.70 12.78
N ILE A 40 -22.79 -6.57 12.41
CA ILE A 40 -21.36 -6.31 12.49
C ILE A 40 -21.17 -5.09 13.39
N GLU A 41 -20.38 -5.24 14.46
CA GLU A 41 -20.19 -4.19 15.47
C GLU A 41 -21.54 -3.60 15.97
N GLY A 42 -22.55 -4.48 16.14
CA GLY A 42 -23.89 -4.09 16.55
C GLY A 42 -24.76 -3.45 15.44
N THR A 43 -24.21 -3.22 14.25
CA THR A 43 -24.94 -2.63 13.12
C THR A 43 -25.48 -3.73 12.20
N PRO A 44 -26.79 -3.72 11.83
CA PRO A 44 -27.36 -4.73 10.93
C PRO A 44 -26.78 -4.65 9.52
N VAL A 45 -26.70 -5.80 8.84
CA VAL A 45 -26.19 -5.92 7.47
C VAL A 45 -27.31 -6.37 6.53
N GLU A 46 -27.49 -5.65 5.43
CA GLU A 46 -28.52 -5.92 4.40
C GLU A 46 -27.91 -5.86 3.00
N SER A 47 -28.73 -6.24 1.98
CA SER A 47 -28.35 -6.02 0.60
C SER A 47 -28.32 -4.53 0.25
N PRO A 48 -27.52 -4.09 -0.74
CA PRO A 48 -27.54 -2.70 -1.20
C PRO A 48 -28.94 -2.27 -1.69
N LYS A 49 -29.66 -3.15 -2.37
CA LYS A 49 -31.04 -2.88 -2.83
C LYS A 49 -32.00 -2.64 -1.67
N THR A 50 -31.96 -3.47 -0.64
CA THR A 50 -32.77 -3.31 0.58
C THR A 50 -32.42 -2.01 1.31
N ALA A 51 -31.12 -1.70 1.42
CA ALA A 51 -30.64 -0.49 2.06
C ALA A 51 -31.18 0.78 1.38
N VAL A 52 -31.16 0.84 0.05
CA VAL A 52 -31.68 1.98 -0.73
C VAL A 52 -33.20 2.15 -0.53
N GLN A 53 -33.95 1.05 -0.53
CA GLN A 53 -35.41 1.09 -0.30
C GLN A 53 -35.75 1.57 1.12
N ARG A 54 -34.99 1.14 2.11
CA ARG A 54 -35.26 1.45 3.53
C ARG A 54 -34.80 2.84 3.93
N TYR A 55 -33.72 3.33 3.31
CA TYR A 55 -33.09 4.61 3.64
C TYR A 55 -32.82 5.46 2.39
N PRO A 56 -33.85 5.88 1.64
CA PRO A 56 -33.67 6.56 0.33
C PRO A 56 -32.99 7.92 0.43
N ASP A 57 -33.08 8.57 1.59
CA ASP A 57 -32.49 9.91 1.82
C ASP A 57 -31.19 9.85 2.68
N ALA A 58 -30.69 8.65 2.98
CA ALA A 58 -29.43 8.49 3.73
C ALA A 58 -28.22 8.91 2.90
N THR A 59 -27.15 9.24 3.59
CA THR A 59 -25.81 9.35 2.99
C THR A 59 -25.14 7.97 3.01
N PHE A 60 -24.85 7.45 1.83
CA PHE A 60 -24.11 6.19 1.65
C PHE A 60 -22.62 6.48 1.58
N VAL A 61 -21.86 5.81 2.43
CA VAL A 61 -20.41 5.93 2.50
C VAL A 61 -19.78 4.69 1.89
N VAL A 62 -18.98 4.83 0.83
CA VAL A 62 -18.18 3.72 0.30
C VAL A 62 -17.06 3.41 1.28
N ALA A 63 -17.16 2.24 1.91
CA ALA A 63 -16.25 1.72 2.92
C ALA A 63 -15.55 0.44 2.43
N ILE A 64 -15.28 0.40 1.15
CA ILE A 64 -14.56 -0.70 0.48
C ILE A 64 -13.26 -0.10 -0.07
N TRP A 65 -12.16 -0.61 0.43
CA TRP A 65 -10.82 -0.31 -0.05
C TRP A 65 -10.01 -1.62 -0.01
N ASN A 66 -9.78 -2.22 -1.17
CA ASN A 66 -9.23 -3.56 -1.29
C ASN A 66 -8.38 -3.69 -2.56
N PRO A 67 -7.08 -4.00 -2.44
CA PRO A 67 -6.16 -4.14 -3.57
C PRO A 67 -6.53 -5.27 -4.54
N SER A 68 -7.25 -6.29 -4.06
CA SER A 68 -7.65 -7.42 -4.93
C SER A 68 -8.84 -7.11 -5.84
N ARG A 69 -9.41 -5.90 -5.78
CA ARG A 69 -10.52 -5.47 -6.66
C ARG A 69 -9.98 -4.64 -7.82
N THR A 70 -10.55 -4.89 -8.99
CA THR A 70 -10.34 -4.05 -10.19
C THR A 70 -11.16 -2.76 -10.16
N GLU A 71 -12.19 -2.71 -9.32
CA GLU A 71 -13.09 -1.56 -9.15
C GLU A 71 -12.64 -0.70 -7.96
N GLY A 72 -12.36 0.57 -8.22
CA GLY A 72 -12.04 1.56 -7.20
C GLY A 72 -13.28 2.23 -6.59
N THR A 73 -13.05 3.15 -5.68
CA THR A 73 -14.09 3.92 -4.98
C THR A 73 -15.03 4.64 -5.96
N LYS A 74 -14.51 5.17 -7.07
CA LYS A 74 -15.32 5.85 -8.11
C LYS A 74 -16.38 4.93 -8.73
N GLU A 75 -15.99 3.73 -9.12
CA GLU A 75 -16.88 2.71 -9.71
C GLU A 75 -17.93 2.27 -8.69
N LEU A 76 -17.54 2.07 -7.44
CA LEU A 76 -18.46 1.72 -6.35
C LEU A 76 -19.47 2.85 -6.05
N MET A 77 -19.02 4.11 -6.07
CA MET A 77 -19.93 5.25 -5.96
C MET A 77 -20.93 5.31 -7.12
N ASN A 78 -20.49 5.05 -8.35
CA ASN A 78 -21.35 5.01 -9.53
C ASN A 78 -22.35 3.85 -9.47
N HIS A 79 -21.92 2.70 -8.96
CA HIS A 79 -22.82 1.56 -8.72
C HIS A 79 -23.94 1.94 -7.75
N LEU A 80 -23.66 2.56 -6.61
CA LEU A 80 -24.68 3.02 -5.68
C LEU A 80 -25.64 4.04 -6.32
N ARG A 81 -25.11 4.98 -7.11
CA ARG A 81 -25.94 5.95 -7.86
C ARG A 81 -26.89 5.25 -8.85
N SER A 82 -26.42 4.20 -9.52
CA SER A 82 -27.26 3.41 -10.44
C SER A 82 -28.39 2.66 -9.74
N LEU A 83 -28.25 2.38 -8.45
CA LEU A 83 -29.30 1.83 -7.58
C LEU A 83 -30.30 2.90 -7.08
N GLY A 84 -30.10 4.18 -7.42
CA GLY A 84 -30.96 5.28 -7.02
C GLY A 84 -30.51 6.05 -5.78
N VAL A 85 -29.30 5.80 -5.27
CA VAL A 85 -28.75 6.56 -4.11
C VAL A 85 -28.41 7.98 -4.55
N ARG A 86 -28.99 8.98 -3.88
CA ARG A 86 -28.76 10.40 -4.16
C ARG A 86 -27.47 10.94 -3.55
N ASN A 87 -27.21 10.56 -2.30
CA ASN A 87 -26.06 11.06 -1.52
C ASN A 87 -25.04 9.94 -1.32
N VAL A 88 -24.02 9.91 -2.18
CA VAL A 88 -22.91 8.95 -2.10
C VAL A 88 -21.61 9.70 -1.88
N ILE A 89 -20.88 9.32 -0.82
CA ILE A 89 -19.56 9.85 -0.50
C ILE A 89 -18.54 8.72 -0.34
N SER A 90 -17.26 9.07 -0.45
CA SER A 90 -16.17 8.16 -0.11
C SER A 90 -15.87 8.17 1.39
N PHE A 91 -15.13 7.17 1.87
CA PHE A 91 -14.58 7.15 3.22
C PHE A 91 -13.79 8.43 3.55
N ALA A 92 -12.98 8.93 2.60
CA ALA A 92 -12.18 10.12 2.79
C ALA A 92 -13.01 11.36 3.19
N ALA A 93 -14.24 11.46 2.72
CA ALA A 93 -15.15 12.56 3.07
C ALA A 93 -15.58 12.55 4.55
N LEU A 94 -15.36 11.47 5.28
CA LEU A 94 -15.61 11.40 6.73
C LEU A 94 -14.45 11.98 7.55
N LEU A 95 -13.23 12.00 7.02
CA LEU A 95 -12.02 12.32 7.76
C LEU A 95 -11.99 13.72 8.39
N PRO A 96 -12.48 14.78 7.73
CA PRO A 96 -12.53 16.11 8.37
C PRO A 96 -13.31 16.13 9.68
N LYS A 97 -14.36 15.32 9.80
CA LYS A 97 -15.23 15.28 10.97
C LYS A 97 -14.89 14.16 11.95
N TYR A 98 -14.52 13.00 11.44
CA TYR A 98 -14.38 11.77 12.24
C TYR A 98 -12.95 11.23 12.23
N GLY A 99 -11.96 12.01 11.77
CA GLY A 99 -10.57 11.56 11.66
C GLY A 99 -10.00 11.01 12.97
N ASP A 100 -10.31 11.63 14.12
CA ASP A 100 -9.84 11.17 15.44
C ASP A 100 -10.28 9.72 15.77
N LEU A 101 -11.37 9.26 15.19
CA LEU A 101 -11.92 7.91 15.39
C LEU A 101 -11.50 6.92 14.28
N LEU A 102 -11.20 7.44 13.10
CA LEU A 102 -10.97 6.65 11.90
C LEU A 102 -9.51 6.51 11.51
N LEU A 103 -8.64 7.37 12.01
CA LEU A 103 -7.19 7.34 11.73
C LEU A 103 -6.40 6.73 12.90
N PRO A 104 -5.16 6.26 12.66
CA PRO A 104 -4.49 6.14 11.37
C PRO A 104 -5.09 5.03 10.50
N HIS A 105 -5.03 5.18 9.17
CA HIS A 105 -5.47 4.17 8.21
C HIS A 105 -4.68 4.24 6.91
N LEU A 106 -3.55 3.55 6.84
CA LEU A 106 -2.66 3.49 5.67
C LEU A 106 -2.34 4.89 5.12
N LEU A 107 -2.51 5.10 3.81
CA LEU A 107 -2.23 6.38 3.13
C LEU A 107 -3.18 7.54 3.51
N TRP A 108 -4.24 7.27 4.30
CA TRP A 108 -5.27 8.26 4.58
C TRP A 108 -4.93 9.14 5.77
N GLU A 109 -5.16 10.44 5.61
CA GLU A 109 -5.06 11.44 6.67
C GLU A 109 -6.09 12.57 6.42
N ARG A 110 -6.27 13.48 7.37
CA ARG A 110 -7.14 14.65 7.19
C ARG A 110 -6.59 15.57 6.11
N PRO A 111 -7.44 16.26 5.35
CA PRO A 111 -6.97 17.14 4.28
C PRO A 111 -6.01 18.26 4.75
N ASP A 112 -6.19 18.80 5.96
CA ASP A 112 -5.33 19.84 6.53
C ASP A 112 -3.91 19.37 6.88
N TYR A 113 -3.72 18.05 7.04
CA TYR A 113 -2.40 17.44 7.20
C TYR A 113 -1.48 17.76 6.02
N TYR A 114 -1.95 17.63 4.81
CA TYR A 114 -1.16 17.91 3.60
C TYR A 114 -0.77 19.39 3.46
N GLY A 115 -1.55 20.29 4.04
CA GLY A 115 -1.25 21.72 4.13
C GLY A 115 0.01 22.04 4.92
N GLN A 116 0.37 21.20 5.89
CA GLN A 116 1.54 21.37 6.76
C GLN A 116 2.86 21.02 6.07
N TYR A 117 2.81 20.20 4.99
CA TYR A 117 3.97 19.65 4.28
C TYR A 117 4.12 20.18 2.85
N GLN A 118 3.64 21.41 2.58
CA GLN A 118 3.67 22.00 1.23
C GLN A 118 5.09 22.14 0.67
N GLU A 119 6.10 22.40 1.51
CA GLU A 119 7.49 22.49 1.10
C GLU A 119 8.02 21.12 0.65
N GLU A 120 7.84 20.07 1.47
CA GLU A 120 8.28 18.70 1.15
C GLU A 120 7.55 18.15 -0.06
N ILE A 121 6.25 18.41 -0.17
CA ILE A 121 5.43 18.07 -1.33
C ILE A 121 5.96 18.75 -2.59
N GLY A 122 6.27 20.06 -2.51
CA GLY A 122 6.84 20.82 -3.63
C GLY A 122 8.22 20.32 -4.03
N ARG A 123 9.09 20.04 -3.07
CA ARG A 123 10.43 19.47 -3.30
C ARG A 123 10.35 18.09 -3.95
N THR A 124 9.47 17.22 -3.46
CA THR A 124 9.27 15.89 -4.03
C THR A 124 8.79 15.98 -5.47
N ARG A 125 7.77 16.81 -5.73
CA ARG A 125 7.27 17.01 -7.08
C ARG A 125 8.37 17.46 -8.05
N ALA A 126 9.28 18.33 -7.60
CA ALA A 126 10.41 18.81 -8.42
C ALA A 126 11.45 17.74 -8.74
N LEU A 127 11.56 16.67 -7.96
CA LEU A 127 12.44 15.52 -8.23
C LEU A 127 11.94 14.63 -9.37
N LEU A 128 10.62 14.57 -9.56
CA LEU A 128 9.97 13.62 -10.44
C LEU A 128 10.03 14.05 -11.91
N ASP A 129 10.11 13.07 -12.81
CA ASP A 129 9.89 13.31 -14.24
C ASP A 129 8.42 13.70 -14.52
N THR A 130 8.11 14.12 -15.75
CA THR A 130 6.78 14.63 -16.10
C THR A 130 5.65 13.63 -15.79
N ALA A 131 5.85 12.36 -16.09
CA ALA A 131 4.86 11.31 -15.80
C ALA A 131 4.68 11.10 -14.30
N GLY A 132 5.80 11.06 -13.56
CA GLY A 132 5.81 10.97 -12.10
C GLY A 132 5.15 12.17 -11.43
N GLN A 133 5.33 13.40 -11.94
CA GLN A 133 4.65 14.60 -11.44
C GLN A 133 3.12 14.50 -11.60
N GLN A 134 2.66 14.03 -12.76
CA GLN A 134 1.23 13.83 -13.00
C GLN A 134 0.63 12.81 -12.04
N GLU A 135 1.34 11.69 -11.83
CA GLU A 135 0.90 10.67 -10.88
C GLU A 135 0.93 11.19 -9.43
N PHE A 136 1.97 11.92 -9.04
CA PHE A 136 2.08 12.53 -7.72
C PHE A 136 0.90 13.48 -7.44
N ASP A 137 0.57 14.35 -8.41
CA ASP A 137 -0.55 15.28 -8.30
C ASP A 137 -1.89 14.51 -8.16
N ARG A 138 -2.05 13.37 -8.88
CA ARG A 138 -3.22 12.48 -8.73
C ARG A 138 -3.28 11.87 -7.33
N GLN A 139 -2.15 11.40 -6.81
CA GLN A 139 -2.06 10.81 -5.49
C GLN A 139 -2.36 11.81 -4.37
N ILE A 140 -1.98 13.08 -4.51
CA ILE A 140 -2.37 14.15 -3.57
C ILE A 140 -3.89 14.38 -3.63
N ARG A 141 -4.47 14.53 -4.84
CA ARG A 141 -5.92 14.72 -4.99
C ARG A 141 -6.72 13.55 -4.43
N LEU A 142 -6.28 12.29 -4.70
CA LEU A 142 -6.89 11.09 -4.16
C LEU A 142 -6.96 11.14 -2.62
N ARG A 143 -5.84 11.43 -1.97
CA ARG A 143 -5.74 11.53 -0.50
C ARG A 143 -6.61 12.64 0.08
N MET A 144 -6.90 13.66 -0.71
CA MET A 144 -7.86 14.72 -0.38
C MET A 144 -9.31 14.34 -0.72
N GLY A 145 -9.56 13.11 -1.19
CA GLY A 145 -10.90 12.59 -1.46
C GLY A 145 -11.41 12.75 -2.89
N ASP A 146 -10.57 13.20 -3.83
CA ASP A 146 -10.91 13.27 -5.25
C ASP A 146 -10.52 11.97 -5.97
N PHE A 147 -11.52 11.17 -6.31
CA PHE A 147 -11.38 9.91 -7.04
C PHE A 147 -11.71 10.04 -8.54
N SER A 148 -11.82 11.26 -9.06
CA SER A 148 -12.30 11.50 -10.44
C SER A 148 -11.29 11.11 -11.51
N ASP A 149 -9.98 11.26 -11.22
CA ASP A 149 -8.88 11.07 -12.17
C ASP A 149 -7.92 9.99 -11.65
N GLN A 150 -8.28 8.72 -11.85
CA GLN A 150 -7.41 7.59 -11.52
C GLN A 150 -6.87 6.94 -12.77
N VAL A 151 -5.56 6.72 -12.78
CA VAL A 151 -4.85 5.98 -13.83
C VAL A 151 -4.17 4.80 -13.17
N VAL A 152 -4.47 3.60 -13.68
CA VAL A 152 -3.83 2.36 -13.25
C VAL A 152 -2.88 1.93 -14.35
N ASP A 153 -1.59 1.72 -14.00
CA ASP A 153 -0.61 1.20 -14.93
C ASP A 153 -0.89 -0.28 -15.23
N SER A 154 -0.86 -0.66 -16.48
CA SER A 154 -1.10 -2.05 -16.92
C SER A 154 0.18 -2.89 -17.04
N GLY A 155 1.35 -2.31 -16.69
CA GLY A 155 2.64 -2.99 -16.70
C GLY A 155 2.77 -4.03 -15.58
N VAL A 156 3.89 -4.72 -15.59
CA VAL A 156 4.24 -5.63 -14.49
C VAL A 156 4.70 -4.81 -13.29
N THR A 157 3.99 -4.91 -12.18
CA THR A 157 4.35 -4.23 -10.93
C THR A 157 5.81 -4.51 -10.57
N TYR A 158 6.54 -3.48 -10.18
CA TYR A 158 7.98 -3.44 -9.89
C TYR A 158 8.91 -3.62 -11.09
N PHE A 159 8.48 -4.14 -12.24
CA PHE A 159 9.35 -4.44 -13.38
C PHE A 159 8.90 -3.75 -14.68
N PRO A 160 8.72 -2.42 -14.71
CA PRO A 160 8.25 -1.69 -15.88
C PRO A 160 9.36 -1.62 -16.95
N ALA A 161 9.22 -2.37 -18.04
CA ALA A 161 10.23 -2.50 -19.09
C ALA A 161 10.52 -1.21 -19.87
N ASP A 162 9.61 -0.24 -19.81
CA ASP A 162 9.78 1.09 -20.42
C ASP A 162 10.57 2.08 -19.54
N LEU A 163 10.75 1.79 -18.26
CA LEU A 163 11.54 2.61 -17.34
C LEU A 163 13.00 2.18 -17.28
N PHE A 164 13.25 0.89 -17.24
CA PHE A 164 14.60 0.31 -17.17
C PHE A 164 14.61 -1.12 -17.70
N HIS A 165 15.79 -1.59 -18.06
CA HIS A 165 16.00 -2.99 -18.42
C HIS A 165 16.70 -3.72 -17.29
N LEU A 166 16.28 -4.96 -17.06
CA LEU A 166 16.96 -5.89 -16.18
C LEU A 166 18.07 -6.61 -16.97
N SER A 167 19.26 -6.68 -16.37
CA SER A 167 20.37 -7.42 -16.94
C SER A 167 20.24 -8.92 -16.70
N ARG A 168 21.07 -9.72 -17.37
CA ARG A 168 21.11 -11.17 -17.11
C ARG A 168 21.85 -11.51 -15.80
N ASN A 169 22.52 -10.55 -15.20
CA ASN A 169 23.33 -10.70 -13.98
C ASN A 169 22.75 -9.85 -12.84
N GLU A 170 21.41 -9.75 -12.76
CA GLU A 170 20.77 -9.00 -11.66
C GLU A 170 21.00 -9.71 -10.32
N VAL A 171 21.38 -8.92 -9.33
CA VAL A 171 21.29 -9.26 -7.91
C VAL A 171 20.09 -8.53 -7.35
N PHE A 172 18.97 -9.24 -7.27
CA PHE A 172 17.69 -8.69 -6.84
C PHE A 172 17.50 -8.89 -5.33
N VAL A 173 17.11 -7.83 -4.63
CA VAL A 173 16.74 -7.87 -3.21
C VAL A 173 15.26 -7.56 -3.10
N ASP A 174 14.50 -8.51 -2.54
CA ASP A 174 13.06 -8.42 -2.33
C ASP A 174 12.77 -8.27 -0.84
N CYS A 175 12.48 -7.05 -0.39
CA CYS A 175 12.08 -6.77 0.97
C CYS A 175 10.54 -6.81 1.05
N GLY A 176 10.00 -7.81 1.77
CA GLY A 176 8.58 -8.15 1.79
C GLY A 176 8.21 -9.11 0.66
N ALA A 177 8.85 -10.29 0.66
CA ALA A 177 8.71 -11.26 -0.44
C ALA A 177 7.42 -12.09 -0.37
N TYR A 178 6.64 -11.96 0.72
CA TYR A 178 5.34 -12.60 0.92
C TYR A 178 5.38 -14.11 0.60
N ASP A 179 4.61 -14.57 -0.36
CA ASP A 179 4.55 -15.96 -0.80
C ASP A 179 5.42 -16.25 -2.04
N GLY A 180 6.18 -15.25 -2.54
CA GLY A 180 7.08 -15.36 -3.68
C GLY A 180 6.49 -14.91 -5.02
N ASP A 181 5.36 -14.24 -5.03
CA ASP A 181 4.70 -13.71 -6.23
C ASP A 181 5.59 -12.74 -7.01
N THR A 182 6.27 -11.82 -6.31
CA THR A 182 7.24 -10.88 -6.89
C THR A 182 8.45 -11.62 -7.49
N ILE A 183 8.94 -12.66 -6.82
CA ILE A 183 10.04 -13.50 -7.34
C ILE A 183 9.60 -14.23 -8.61
N ALA A 184 8.37 -14.76 -8.63
CA ALA A 184 7.84 -15.41 -9.82
C ALA A 184 7.69 -14.42 -11.00
N ALA A 185 7.23 -13.20 -10.73
CA ALA A 185 7.18 -12.13 -11.73
C ALA A 185 8.58 -11.75 -12.24
N PHE A 186 9.56 -11.58 -11.33
CA PHE A 186 10.95 -11.29 -11.68
C PHE A 186 11.57 -12.38 -12.59
N ARG A 187 11.41 -13.65 -12.23
CA ARG A 187 11.88 -14.78 -13.04
C ARG A 187 11.25 -14.78 -14.43
N LYS A 188 9.97 -14.46 -14.53
CA LYS A 188 9.26 -14.36 -15.81
C LYS A 188 9.81 -13.25 -16.69
N VAL A 189 10.03 -12.04 -16.15
CA VAL A 189 10.51 -10.89 -16.96
C VAL A 189 11.97 -11.00 -17.34
N THR A 190 12.80 -11.69 -16.53
CA THR A 190 14.21 -11.96 -16.84
C THR A 190 14.42 -13.21 -17.70
N GLY A 191 13.35 -14.00 -17.97
CA GLY A 191 13.48 -15.31 -18.60
C GLY A 191 14.33 -16.27 -17.76
N ASP A 192 14.26 -16.16 -16.45
CA ASP A 192 15.02 -16.93 -15.44
C ASP A 192 16.55 -16.70 -15.48
N HIS A 193 16.99 -15.56 -16.04
CA HIS A 193 18.39 -15.16 -16.06
C HIS A 193 18.68 -14.10 -15.02
N PHE A 194 19.37 -14.47 -13.96
CA PHE A 194 19.83 -13.60 -12.86
C PHE A 194 20.99 -14.28 -12.11
N ASP A 195 21.78 -13.49 -11.40
CA ASP A 195 22.86 -14.04 -10.58
C ASP A 195 22.33 -14.49 -9.21
N ARG A 196 21.54 -13.65 -8.55
CA ARG A 196 21.06 -13.94 -7.18
C ARG A 196 19.76 -13.20 -6.87
N ILE A 197 18.95 -13.82 -6.00
CA ILE A 197 17.83 -13.17 -5.30
C ILE A 197 18.07 -13.32 -3.80
N ILE A 198 17.93 -12.24 -3.04
CA ILE A 198 17.87 -12.24 -1.57
C ILE A 198 16.49 -11.76 -1.17
N ALA A 199 15.71 -12.61 -0.52
CA ALA A 199 14.30 -12.35 -0.20
C ALA A 199 14.08 -12.35 1.32
N PHE A 200 13.46 -11.27 1.82
CA PHE A 200 13.13 -11.08 3.22
C PHE A 200 11.64 -11.21 3.44
N GLU A 201 11.25 -12.12 4.34
CA GLU A 201 9.87 -12.31 4.77
C GLU A 201 9.83 -12.74 6.24
N PRO A 202 9.37 -11.89 7.15
CA PRO A 202 9.37 -12.17 8.58
C PRO A 202 8.20 -13.02 9.06
N ASP A 203 7.05 -13.02 8.34
CA ASP A 203 5.87 -13.82 8.75
C ASP A 203 6.15 -15.31 8.53
N PRO A 204 6.08 -16.17 9.56
CA PRO A 204 6.43 -17.60 9.43
C PRO A 204 5.53 -18.35 8.43
N LYS A 205 4.26 -17.96 8.30
CA LYS A 205 3.30 -18.59 7.36
C LYS A 205 3.64 -18.22 5.91
N ASN A 206 3.87 -16.92 5.66
CA ASN A 206 4.28 -16.42 4.35
C ASN A 206 5.65 -16.98 3.97
N TYR A 207 6.61 -17.00 4.90
CA TYR A 207 7.94 -17.58 4.69
C TYR A 207 7.88 -19.07 4.30
N ALA A 208 6.98 -19.85 4.90
CA ALA A 208 6.80 -21.25 4.53
C ALA A 208 6.25 -21.40 3.10
N ALA A 209 5.31 -20.54 2.70
CA ALA A 209 4.80 -20.49 1.33
C ALA A 209 5.90 -20.06 0.34
N LEU A 210 6.64 -19.00 0.65
CA LEU A 210 7.80 -18.52 -0.12
C LEU A 210 8.83 -19.61 -0.32
N LYS A 211 9.20 -20.33 0.75
CA LYS A 211 10.15 -21.45 0.68
C LYS A 211 9.70 -22.55 -0.27
N SER A 212 8.41 -22.84 -0.28
CA SER A 212 7.82 -23.82 -1.21
C SER A 212 7.84 -23.32 -2.65
N ALA A 213 7.53 -22.02 -2.86
CA ALA A 213 7.47 -21.41 -4.20
C ALA A 213 8.82 -21.36 -4.91
N VAL A 214 9.93 -21.09 -4.18
CA VAL A 214 11.28 -21.03 -4.77
C VAL A 214 11.89 -22.40 -5.02
N ASN A 215 11.29 -23.47 -4.50
CA ASN A 215 11.62 -24.87 -4.78
C ASN A 215 13.12 -25.21 -4.66
N GLY A 216 13.82 -24.62 -3.68
CA GLY A 216 15.23 -24.90 -3.39
C GLY A 216 16.22 -24.41 -4.45
N ASP A 217 15.88 -23.44 -5.30
CA ASP A 217 16.81 -22.82 -6.24
C ASP A 217 18.03 -22.23 -5.48
N PRO A 218 19.27 -22.73 -5.72
CA PRO A 218 20.44 -22.29 -4.96
C PRO A 218 20.82 -20.81 -5.21
N ARG A 219 20.27 -20.18 -6.24
CA ARG A 219 20.48 -18.75 -6.53
C ARG A 219 19.61 -17.85 -5.63
N ILE A 220 18.63 -18.42 -4.89
CA ILE A 220 17.68 -17.69 -4.08
C ILE A 220 17.98 -17.93 -2.61
N VAL A 221 18.33 -16.86 -1.89
CA VAL A 221 18.61 -16.85 -0.46
C VAL A 221 17.40 -16.28 0.28
N LEU A 222 16.82 -17.07 1.17
CA LEU A 222 15.66 -16.64 1.97
C LEU A 222 16.11 -16.21 3.37
N GLN A 223 15.62 -15.07 3.82
CA GLN A 223 15.93 -14.45 5.10
C GLN A 223 14.62 -14.31 5.92
N PRO A 224 14.48 -14.99 7.06
CA PRO A 224 13.28 -14.93 7.91
C PRO A 224 13.30 -13.68 8.81
N TYR A 225 13.67 -12.54 8.27
CA TYR A 225 13.84 -11.28 9.00
C TYR A 225 13.01 -10.18 8.39
N ALA A 226 12.52 -9.27 9.24
CA ALA A 226 12.11 -7.95 8.80
C ALA A 226 13.33 -7.09 8.46
N THR A 227 13.26 -6.28 7.41
CA THR A 227 14.29 -5.26 7.14
C THR A 227 13.99 -4.00 7.96
N SER A 228 14.98 -3.49 8.70
CA SER A 228 14.81 -2.36 9.63
C SER A 228 16.09 -1.53 9.75
N ALA A 229 16.04 -0.47 10.57
CA ALA A 229 17.16 0.42 10.87
C ALA A 229 18.25 -0.22 11.74
N ARG A 230 17.94 -1.30 12.44
CA ARG A 230 18.85 -2.02 13.33
C ARG A 230 18.38 -3.46 13.54
N ARG A 231 19.28 -4.31 14.07
CA ARG A 231 18.90 -5.65 14.51
C ARG A 231 18.21 -5.55 15.87
N GLU A 232 16.97 -6.04 15.93
CA GLU A 232 16.17 -6.10 17.15
C GLU A 232 15.00 -7.06 17.00
N THR A 233 14.40 -7.45 18.14
CA THR A 233 13.12 -8.17 18.17
C THR A 233 11.98 -7.16 18.10
N LEU A 234 11.08 -7.31 17.14
CA LEU A 234 9.95 -6.44 16.89
C LEU A 234 8.63 -7.16 17.21
N ARG A 235 7.67 -6.43 17.76
CA ARG A 235 6.30 -6.91 17.85
C ARG A 235 5.61 -6.82 16.49
N PHE A 236 4.88 -7.88 16.15
CA PHE A 236 4.30 -8.07 14.82
C PHE A 236 2.86 -8.55 14.90
N VAL A 237 2.01 -7.99 14.06
CA VAL A 237 0.67 -8.49 13.79
C VAL A 237 0.77 -9.42 12.61
N ALA A 238 0.73 -10.73 12.87
CA ALA A 238 0.58 -11.71 11.81
C ALA A 238 -0.85 -11.59 11.25
N GLY A 239 -0.96 -11.36 9.96
CA GLY A 239 -2.24 -11.22 9.28
C GLY A 239 -2.63 -12.49 8.52
N ASP A 240 -3.88 -12.56 8.12
CA ASP A 240 -4.31 -13.51 7.10
C ASP A 240 -3.98 -12.94 5.71
N GLY A 241 -2.71 -13.02 5.30
CA GLY A 241 -2.24 -12.52 4.00
C GLY A 241 -1.56 -11.14 4.07
N VAL A 242 -1.94 -10.23 3.19
CA VAL A 242 -1.31 -8.89 2.94
C VAL A 242 -1.50 -7.85 4.06
N GLY A 243 -1.67 -8.20 5.28
CA GLY A 243 -1.88 -7.24 6.39
C GLY A 243 -0.90 -7.41 7.54
N SER A 244 0.14 -8.21 7.34
CA SER A 244 1.17 -8.50 8.35
C SER A 244 2.13 -7.33 8.49
N ARG A 245 2.21 -6.71 9.68
CA ARG A 245 3.04 -5.52 9.89
C ARG A 245 3.63 -5.43 11.29
N VAL A 246 4.72 -4.68 11.40
CA VAL A 246 5.27 -4.27 12.70
C VAL A 246 4.28 -3.37 13.42
N SER A 247 3.98 -3.67 14.69
CA SER A 247 3.05 -2.89 15.51
C SER A 247 3.30 -3.13 17.00
N SER A 248 3.25 -2.09 17.80
CA SER A 248 3.36 -2.19 19.27
C SER A 248 2.27 -3.07 19.92
N THR A 249 1.15 -3.28 19.20
CA THR A 249 0.05 -4.17 19.62
C THR A 249 0.15 -5.57 19.04
N GLY A 250 1.26 -5.90 18.36
CA GLY A 250 1.52 -7.21 17.77
C GLY A 250 1.50 -8.33 18.81
N THR A 251 0.99 -9.48 18.41
CA THR A 251 0.83 -10.67 19.27
C THR A 251 1.96 -11.69 19.10
N CYS A 252 2.78 -11.55 18.07
CA CYS A 252 3.98 -12.37 17.85
C CYS A 252 5.24 -11.49 17.78
N GLU A 253 6.39 -12.11 17.96
CA GLU A 253 7.68 -11.48 17.86
C GLU A 253 8.39 -11.98 16.60
N ILE A 254 9.06 -11.07 15.91
CA ILE A 254 9.88 -11.34 14.74
C ILE A 254 11.25 -10.67 14.94
N GLU A 255 12.27 -11.25 14.33
CA GLU A 255 13.59 -10.63 14.29
C GLU A 255 13.73 -9.69 13.10
N SER A 256 14.41 -8.58 13.31
CA SER A 256 14.80 -7.65 12.25
C SER A 256 16.30 -7.62 12.03
N ILE A 257 16.70 -7.20 10.83
CA ILE A 257 18.10 -7.06 10.42
C ILE A 257 18.25 -5.81 9.55
N THR A 258 19.42 -5.18 9.53
CA THR A 258 19.73 -4.13 8.56
C THR A 258 20.09 -4.74 7.21
N LEU A 259 19.81 -4.04 6.11
CA LEU A 259 20.29 -4.48 4.80
C LEU A 259 21.81 -4.47 4.71
N ASP A 260 22.45 -3.49 5.32
CA ASP A 260 23.92 -3.38 5.34
C ASP A 260 24.56 -4.63 5.98
N GLU A 261 23.96 -5.15 7.07
CA GLU A 261 24.41 -6.39 7.71
C GLU A 261 24.05 -7.63 6.87
N ALA A 262 22.82 -7.71 6.38
CA ALA A 262 22.34 -8.90 5.68
C ALA A 262 23.00 -9.13 4.32
N LEU A 263 23.42 -8.06 3.66
CA LEU A 263 24.05 -8.14 2.34
C LEU A 263 25.58 -8.25 2.40
N ASP A 264 26.22 -7.90 3.49
CA ASP A 264 27.67 -8.07 3.80
C ASP A 264 28.60 -8.21 2.57
N GLY A 265 28.74 -7.09 1.82
CA GLY A 265 29.58 -7.05 0.60
C GLY A 265 28.90 -7.54 -0.68
N ILE A 266 27.66 -8.03 -0.64
CA ILE A 266 26.88 -8.31 -1.83
C ILE A 266 26.46 -6.97 -2.46
N ALA A 267 26.71 -6.81 -3.77
CA ALA A 267 26.35 -5.62 -4.52
C ALA A 267 24.98 -5.78 -5.20
N PRO A 268 23.88 -5.29 -4.60
CA PRO A 268 22.58 -5.36 -5.24
C PRO A 268 22.53 -4.47 -6.48
N THR A 269 21.86 -4.92 -7.52
CA THR A 269 21.59 -4.13 -8.74
C THR A 269 20.15 -3.62 -8.78
N TYR A 270 19.26 -4.26 -8.02
CA TYR A 270 17.87 -3.87 -7.89
C TYR A 270 17.34 -4.22 -6.49
N ILE A 271 16.65 -3.28 -5.83
CA ILE A 271 16.02 -3.49 -4.53
C ILE A 271 14.55 -3.06 -4.60
N LYS A 272 13.63 -3.93 -4.14
CA LYS A 272 12.22 -3.60 -3.93
C LYS A 272 11.94 -3.51 -2.43
N PHE A 273 11.10 -2.53 -2.03
CA PHE A 273 10.54 -2.42 -0.69
C PHE A 273 9.01 -2.35 -0.78
N ASP A 274 8.38 -3.33 -0.15
CA ASP A 274 6.95 -3.41 0.09
C ASP A 274 6.77 -4.12 1.44
N ILE A 275 6.92 -3.37 2.54
CA ILE A 275 7.11 -3.88 3.89
C ILE A 275 6.19 -3.22 4.93
N GLU A 276 4.98 -2.90 4.47
CA GLU A 276 3.83 -2.53 5.30
C GLU A 276 4.11 -1.37 6.27
N GLY A 277 4.88 -0.36 5.81
CA GLY A 277 5.15 0.88 6.52
C GLY A 277 6.53 0.99 7.15
N SER A 278 7.37 -0.05 7.07
CA SER A 278 8.74 -0.04 7.61
C SER A 278 9.79 0.48 6.61
N GLU A 279 9.37 0.99 5.43
CA GLU A 279 10.27 1.45 4.36
C GLU A 279 11.29 2.51 4.84
N PRO A 280 10.92 3.53 5.65
CA PRO A 280 11.89 4.53 6.11
C PRO A 280 13.00 3.92 6.97
N ASP A 281 12.66 2.97 7.85
CA ASP A 281 13.64 2.29 8.70
C ASP A 281 14.54 1.34 7.91
N ALA A 282 13.97 0.60 6.94
CA ALA A 282 14.75 -0.26 6.07
C ALA A 282 15.71 0.55 5.17
N LEU A 283 15.30 1.70 4.63
CA LEU A 283 16.18 2.62 3.90
C LEU A 283 17.32 3.17 4.78
N LYS A 284 17.06 3.38 6.07
CA LYS A 284 18.09 3.79 7.04
C LYS A 284 19.08 2.67 7.29
N GLY A 285 18.61 1.42 7.45
CA GLY A 285 19.45 0.24 7.67
C GLY A 285 20.19 -0.28 6.42
N GLY A 286 19.85 0.23 5.23
CA GLY A 286 20.53 -0.08 3.96
C GLY A 286 21.37 1.07 3.42
N ARG A 287 21.62 2.11 4.23
CA ARG A 287 22.23 3.36 3.79
C ARG A 287 23.58 3.16 3.09
N GLU A 288 24.47 2.37 3.68
CA GLU A 288 25.81 2.14 3.14
C GLU A 288 25.76 1.34 1.84
N THR A 289 25.00 0.26 1.81
CA THR A 289 24.81 -0.60 0.65
C THR A 289 24.17 0.18 -0.51
N ILE A 290 23.09 0.92 -0.27
CA ILE A 290 22.37 1.69 -1.27
C ILE A 290 23.29 2.80 -1.85
N SER A 291 23.94 3.58 -1.00
CA SER A 291 24.81 4.68 -1.46
C SER A 291 26.06 4.19 -2.20
N ARG A 292 26.64 3.05 -1.79
CA ARG A 292 27.84 2.47 -2.41
C ARG A 292 27.56 1.83 -3.76
N HIS A 293 26.53 1.00 -3.84
CA HIS A 293 26.26 0.16 -5.01
C HIS A 293 25.27 0.78 -5.99
N ARG A 294 24.55 1.83 -5.56
CA ARG A 294 23.61 2.60 -6.39
C ARG A 294 22.63 1.71 -7.17
N PRO A 295 21.88 0.79 -6.51
CA PRO A 295 20.93 -0.07 -7.19
C PRO A 295 19.75 0.73 -7.76
N LYS A 296 19.07 0.17 -8.76
CA LYS A 296 17.69 0.57 -9.08
C LYS A 296 16.82 0.29 -7.86
N MET A 297 15.85 1.16 -7.58
CA MET A 297 14.95 1.01 -6.43
C MET A 297 13.49 1.05 -6.87
N ALA A 298 12.67 0.19 -6.29
CA ALA A 298 11.20 0.28 -6.30
C ALA A 298 10.70 0.29 -4.87
N VAL A 299 10.05 1.37 -4.44
CA VAL A 299 9.62 1.54 -3.05
C VAL A 299 8.15 1.93 -2.99
N CYS A 300 7.35 1.18 -2.26
CA CYS A 300 5.93 1.44 -2.05
C CYS A 300 5.69 2.70 -1.21
N LEU A 301 4.69 3.50 -1.60
CA LEU A 301 4.37 4.80 -1.01
C LEU A 301 2.97 4.87 -0.37
N TYR A 302 2.28 3.75 -0.24
CA TYR A 302 0.87 3.74 0.15
C TYR A 302 0.61 3.27 1.60
N HIS A 303 1.66 2.91 2.34
CA HIS A 303 1.50 2.40 3.70
C HIS A 303 1.34 3.49 4.76
N ALA A 304 1.81 4.72 4.49
CA ALA A 304 1.57 5.87 5.36
C ALA A 304 1.35 7.16 4.54
N PRO A 305 0.68 8.18 5.09
CA PRO A 305 0.37 9.41 4.37
C PRO A 305 1.62 10.13 3.86
N ASP A 306 2.64 10.25 4.70
CA ASP A 306 3.89 10.97 4.43
C ASP A 306 4.87 10.20 3.54
N HIS A 307 4.68 8.89 3.34
CA HIS A 307 5.53 8.09 2.46
C HIS A 307 5.55 8.65 1.03
N LEU A 308 4.47 9.33 0.62
CA LEU A 308 4.38 9.94 -0.71
C LEU A 308 5.48 10.98 -0.98
N TRP A 309 5.98 11.66 0.05
CA TRP A 309 7.07 12.65 -0.08
C TRP A 309 8.32 12.28 0.72
N SER A 310 8.19 11.72 1.92
CA SER A 310 9.32 11.40 2.78
C SER A 310 10.27 10.36 2.15
N ILE A 311 9.73 9.34 1.49
CA ILE A 311 10.52 8.29 0.83
C ILE A 311 11.26 8.81 -0.41
N PRO A 312 10.63 9.50 -1.39
CA PRO A 312 11.36 10.07 -2.53
C PRO A 312 12.46 11.05 -2.11
N LEU A 313 12.22 11.90 -1.10
CA LEU A 313 13.22 12.81 -0.58
C LEU A 313 14.39 12.04 0.04
N ARG A 314 14.11 11.00 0.82
CA ARG A 314 15.13 10.14 1.41
C ARG A 314 15.95 9.38 0.35
N LEU A 315 15.29 8.85 -0.68
CA LEU A 315 15.98 8.20 -1.79
C LEU A 315 16.89 9.19 -2.55
N ASN A 316 16.49 10.45 -2.71
CA ASN A 316 17.34 11.46 -3.34
C ASN A 316 18.59 11.80 -2.51
N GLU A 317 18.50 11.74 -1.17
CA GLU A 317 19.68 11.87 -0.30
C GLU A 317 20.65 10.69 -0.47
N LEU A 318 20.13 9.47 -0.60
CA LEU A 318 20.93 8.24 -0.75
C LEU A 318 21.50 8.08 -2.15
N LEU A 319 20.73 8.47 -3.16
CA LEU A 319 21.00 8.27 -4.58
C LEU A 319 20.87 9.59 -5.36
N PRO A 320 21.72 10.60 -5.07
CA PRO A 320 21.66 11.88 -5.79
C PRO A 320 21.90 11.66 -7.29
N ASN A 321 21.34 12.56 -8.11
CA ASN A 321 21.40 12.51 -9.58
C ASN A 321 20.72 11.29 -10.22
N SER A 322 19.73 10.70 -9.55
CA SER A 322 18.90 9.65 -10.11
C SER A 322 17.67 10.22 -10.84
N ARG A 323 17.06 9.42 -11.71
CA ARG A 323 15.74 9.69 -12.26
C ARG A 323 14.69 9.15 -11.30
N PHE A 324 13.67 9.95 -11.02
CA PHE A 324 12.53 9.57 -10.17
C PHE A 324 11.24 9.61 -10.98
N THR A 325 10.42 8.57 -10.84
CA THR A 325 9.06 8.53 -11.36
C THR A 325 8.13 7.75 -10.44
N LEU A 326 6.83 7.98 -10.54
CA LEU A 326 5.81 7.25 -9.80
C LEU A 326 4.90 6.49 -10.74
N ARG A 327 4.43 5.32 -10.31
CA ARG A 327 3.37 4.55 -10.95
C ARG A 327 2.44 3.94 -9.92
N THR A 328 1.17 3.84 -10.26
CA THR A 328 0.14 3.18 -9.45
C THR A 328 -0.45 2.04 -10.24
N TYR A 329 -0.47 0.84 -9.66
CA TYR A 329 -0.86 -0.39 -10.34
C TYR A 329 -2.27 -0.86 -10.00
N TYR A 330 -2.88 -0.32 -8.94
CA TYR A 330 -4.25 -0.64 -8.56
C TYR A 330 -5.04 0.63 -8.25
N ALA A 331 -6.35 0.52 -8.30
CA ALA A 331 -7.24 1.63 -7.97
C ALA A 331 -7.04 2.14 -6.53
N ASP A 332 -7.47 3.37 -6.28
CA ASP A 332 -7.45 4.01 -4.96
C ASP A 332 -6.04 4.12 -4.33
N GLY A 333 -5.01 4.22 -5.16
CA GLY A 333 -3.63 4.47 -4.72
C GLY A 333 -2.87 3.24 -4.21
N PHE A 334 -3.43 2.04 -4.32
CA PHE A 334 -2.70 0.81 -4.02
C PHE A 334 -1.56 0.58 -5.01
N ASP A 335 -0.48 0.01 -4.50
CA ASP A 335 0.76 -0.20 -5.24
C ASP A 335 1.22 1.08 -5.97
N CYS A 336 1.11 2.24 -5.29
CA CYS A 336 1.81 3.43 -5.70
C CYS A 336 3.29 3.26 -5.39
N VAL A 337 4.10 3.10 -6.43
CA VAL A 337 5.53 2.77 -6.35
C VAL A 337 6.37 3.95 -6.83
N CYS A 338 7.36 4.34 -6.04
CA CYS A 338 8.44 5.23 -6.44
C CYS A 338 9.58 4.43 -7.05
N TYR A 339 9.91 4.71 -8.30
CA TYR A 339 11.09 4.20 -8.96
C TYR A 339 12.22 5.24 -8.92
N CYS A 340 13.34 4.84 -8.33
CA CYS A 340 14.58 5.60 -8.34
C CYS A 340 15.61 4.85 -9.19
N ILE A 341 16.05 5.47 -10.29
CA ILE A 341 16.94 4.86 -11.30
C ILE A 341 18.22 5.69 -11.37
N PRO A 342 19.33 5.21 -10.79
CA PRO A 342 20.63 5.88 -10.87
C PRO A 342 21.09 6.07 -12.32
N ARG A 343 21.74 7.23 -12.57
CA ARG A 343 22.36 7.57 -13.86
C ARG A 343 23.81 7.17 -13.87
#